data_3d16926790fb0c5bcb0a90cf075ee5eb
#
_entry.id   3d16926790fb0c5bcb0a90cf075ee5eb
#
_cell.length_a   1.000
_cell.length_b   1.000
_cell.length_c   1.000
_cell.angle_alpha   90.00
_cell.angle_beta   90.00
_cell.angle_gamma   90.00
#
_symmetry.space_group_name_H-M   'P 1'
#
loop_
_entity.id
_entity.type
_entity.pdbx_description
1 polymer ?
#
loop_
_entity_poly.entity_id
_entity_poly.type
_entity_poly.pdbx_seq_one_letter_code
_entity_poly.pdbx_strand_id
1 'polypeptide(L)'
;MQEWLEDRLARLRQFFDLAPDAVLLKNQKALPEIATPIEEHMARFNIEWHVIPDADAVPFDEAYARKLYPMCARDFAAGRAHTASCREALAAGHARHQGYVIGVETTRKPRYLPGNRQYYGTAYGFDATADPFADYLGLAHFESGTRFGHNYASLREFLNVVSADWRARELMPQGYRMTICPPAVFNLVGTLFHHEWSETEALELGFYRDEHGNAKCFAVGSNGPGDFSYIRQNETHSDWTLLGFRIALVPEDK
;
A
#
# COMPACT_ATOMS: atom_id res chain seq x y z
N MET A 1 14.54 -13.71 9.37
CA MET A 1 13.10 -13.50 9.65
C MET A 1 12.83 -12.96 11.05
N GLN A 2 13.36 -13.55 12.11
CA GLN A 2 13.06 -13.11 13.50
C GLN A 2 13.58 -11.69 13.80
N GLU A 3 14.79 -11.35 13.39
CA GLU A 3 15.40 -10.02 13.59
C GLU A 3 14.61 -8.91 12.85
N TRP A 4 14.18 -9.19 11.64
CA TRP A 4 13.32 -8.30 10.87
C TRP A 4 11.99 -8.01 11.59
N LEU A 5 11.34 -9.06 12.10
CA LEU A 5 10.06 -8.92 12.80
C LEU A 5 10.21 -8.07 14.07
N GLU A 6 11.25 -8.31 14.85
CA GLU A 6 11.51 -7.53 16.06
C GLU A 6 11.78 -6.04 15.75
N ASP A 7 12.50 -5.73 14.68
CA ASP A 7 12.69 -4.32 14.24
C ASP A 7 11.33 -3.66 13.91
N ARG A 8 10.47 -4.35 13.15
CA ARG A 8 9.15 -3.81 12.79
C ARG A 8 8.27 -3.59 14.01
N LEU A 9 8.25 -4.55 14.93
CA LEU A 9 7.49 -4.45 16.17
C LEU A 9 8.02 -3.34 17.08
N ALA A 10 9.33 -3.19 17.20
CA ALA A 10 9.95 -2.14 18.01
C ALA A 10 9.58 -0.74 17.48
N ARG A 11 9.66 -0.51 16.16
CA ARG A 11 9.27 0.77 15.55
C ARG A 11 7.80 1.08 15.73
N LEU A 12 6.92 0.10 15.59
CA LEU A 12 5.49 0.27 15.84
C LEU A 12 5.21 0.66 17.29
N ARG A 13 5.84 -0.04 18.27
CA ARG A 13 5.70 0.30 19.68
C ARG A 13 6.16 1.71 19.98
N GLN A 14 7.32 2.09 19.46
CA GLN A 14 7.84 3.46 19.62
C GLN A 14 6.91 4.50 19.01
N PHE A 15 6.43 4.28 17.80
CA PHE A 15 5.59 5.24 17.09
C PHE A 15 4.24 5.47 17.78
N PHE A 16 3.63 4.39 18.29
CA PHE A 16 2.33 4.47 18.96
C PHE A 16 2.42 4.67 20.48
N ASP A 17 3.62 4.90 21.04
CA ASP A 17 3.87 5.06 22.48
C ASP A 17 3.35 3.88 23.32
N LEU A 18 3.56 2.65 22.84
CA LEU A 18 3.09 1.43 23.48
C LEU A 18 4.11 0.88 24.47
N ALA A 19 3.62 0.10 25.42
CA ALA A 19 4.49 -0.65 26.33
C ALA A 19 5.39 -1.64 25.57
N PRO A 20 6.62 -1.91 26.04
CA PRO A 20 7.56 -2.80 25.35
C PRO A 20 7.03 -4.22 25.13
N ASP A 21 6.11 -4.67 25.98
CA ASP A 21 5.48 -6.00 25.97
C ASP A 21 4.11 -6.00 25.25
N ALA A 22 3.70 -4.87 24.66
CA ALA A 22 2.44 -4.80 23.92
C ALA A 22 2.40 -5.84 22.78
N VAL A 23 1.32 -6.61 22.74
CA VAL A 23 1.10 -7.67 21.76
C VAL A 23 0.51 -7.06 20.50
N LEU A 24 1.33 -6.89 19.46
CA LEU A 24 0.93 -6.30 18.17
C LEU A 24 0.43 -7.33 17.15
N LEU A 25 0.77 -8.60 17.35
CA LEU A 25 0.31 -9.72 16.54
C LEU A 25 -0.33 -10.75 17.46
N LYS A 26 -1.64 -10.92 17.37
CA LYS A 26 -2.36 -11.95 18.16
C LYS A 26 -1.98 -13.37 17.76
N ASN A 27 -1.55 -13.56 16.53
CA ASN A 27 -1.26 -14.87 16.00
C ASN A 27 0.09 -14.88 15.28
N GLN A 28 1.15 -15.32 15.96
CA GLN A 28 2.47 -15.49 15.33
C GLN A 28 2.47 -16.51 14.17
N LYS A 29 1.45 -17.38 14.09
CA LYS A 29 1.23 -18.25 12.91
C LYS A 29 0.77 -17.49 11.67
N ALA A 30 0.50 -16.19 11.78
CA ALA A 30 0.23 -15.31 10.65
C ALA A 30 1.50 -14.89 9.87
N LEU A 31 2.69 -15.32 10.31
CA LEU A 31 3.91 -15.13 9.52
C LEU A 31 3.87 -16.08 8.34
N PRO A 32 4.04 -15.59 7.10
CA PRO A 32 4.14 -16.48 5.96
C PRO A 32 5.37 -17.36 6.10
N GLU A 33 5.20 -18.68 5.90
CA GLU A 33 6.33 -19.54 5.62
C GLU A 33 6.82 -19.22 4.21
N ILE A 34 7.96 -18.54 4.13
CA ILE A 34 8.52 -18.12 2.86
C ILE A 34 9.71 -19.00 2.53
N ALA A 35 9.55 -19.85 1.53
CA ALA A 35 10.66 -20.59 0.98
C ALA A 35 11.66 -19.65 0.28
N THR A 36 12.95 -19.99 0.30
CA THR A 36 14.02 -19.17 -0.30
C THR A 36 13.72 -18.69 -1.74
N PRO A 37 13.19 -19.51 -2.65
CA PRO A 37 12.85 -19.03 -4.00
C PRO A 37 11.79 -17.94 -4.00
N ILE A 38 10.84 -17.99 -3.08
CA ILE A 38 9.80 -16.96 -2.92
C ILE A 38 10.42 -15.68 -2.36
N GLU A 39 11.30 -15.80 -1.36
CA GLU A 39 11.99 -14.64 -0.76
C GLU A 39 12.83 -13.89 -1.80
N GLU A 40 13.63 -14.62 -2.58
CA GLU A 40 14.42 -14.04 -3.67
C GLU A 40 13.54 -13.38 -4.73
N HIS A 41 12.40 -14.00 -5.04
CA HIS A 41 11.44 -13.43 -5.98
C HIS A 41 10.82 -12.14 -5.43
N MET A 42 10.38 -12.13 -4.16
CA MET A 42 9.87 -10.92 -3.51
C MET A 42 10.90 -9.78 -3.54
N ALA A 43 12.16 -10.08 -3.24
CA ALA A 43 13.24 -9.11 -3.30
C ALA A 43 13.43 -8.49 -4.69
N ARG A 44 13.30 -9.29 -5.77
CA ARG A 44 13.37 -8.79 -7.16
C ARG A 44 12.27 -7.80 -7.50
N PHE A 45 11.11 -7.89 -6.84
CA PHE A 45 9.98 -6.99 -6.99
C PHE A 45 9.90 -5.93 -5.89
N ASN A 46 10.98 -5.77 -5.11
CA ASN A 46 11.04 -4.85 -3.98
C ASN A 46 9.88 -5.03 -2.99
N ILE A 47 9.43 -6.25 -2.75
CA ILE A 47 8.38 -6.53 -1.78
C ILE A 47 9.01 -6.79 -0.42
N GLU A 48 8.67 -5.93 0.54
CA GLU A 48 9.04 -6.08 1.94
C GLU A 48 7.83 -6.44 2.79
N TRP A 49 8.09 -7.17 3.88
CA TRP A 49 7.06 -7.56 4.83
C TRP A 49 6.92 -6.51 5.93
N HIS A 50 5.67 -6.17 6.25
CA HIS A 50 5.32 -5.20 7.28
C HIS A 50 4.23 -5.76 8.18
N VAL A 51 4.27 -5.37 9.45
CA VAL A 51 3.25 -5.70 10.44
C VAL A 51 2.19 -4.62 10.44
N ILE A 52 0.93 -5.02 10.31
CA ILE A 52 -0.21 -4.15 10.61
C ILE A 52 -0.65 -4.51 12.03
N PRO A 53 -0.57 -3.57 12.98
CA PRO A 53 -0.80 -3.88 14.39
C PRO A 53 -2.25 -4.31 14.65
N ASP A 54 -2.41 -5.15 15.67
CA ASP A 54 -3.73 -5.58 16.13
C ASP A 54 -4.52 -4.41 16.73
N ALA A 55 -5.82 -4.37 16.50
CA ALA A 55 -6.69 -3.28 16.96
C ALA A 55 -6.83 -3.18 18.48
N ASP A 56 -6.62 -4.27 19.22
CA ASP A 56 -6.63 -4.20 20.68
C ASP A 56 -5.42 -3.44 21.22
N ALA A 57 -4.29 -3.50 20.49
CA ALA A 57 -3.10 -2.74 20.82
C ALA A 57 -3.09 -1.33 20.22
N VAL A 58 -3.56 -1.20 18.99
CA VAL A 58 -3.58 0.06 18.23
C VAL A 58 -4.94 0.22 17.54
N PRO A 59 -5.97 0.65 18.25
CA PRO A 59 -7.28 0.90 17.67
C PRO A 59 -7.23 2.06 16.69
N PHE A 60 -8.06 2.01 15.65
CA PHE A 60 -8.23 3.13 14.74
C PHE A 60 -9.15 4.17 15.38
N ASP A 61 -8.56 5.02 16.19
CA ASP A 61 -9.24 6.11 16.91
C ASP A 61 -8.73 7.49 16.48
N GLU A 62 -9.08 8.52 17.23
CA GLU A 62 -8.63 9.87 16.96
C GLU A 62 -7.11 10.04 17.18
N ALA A 63 -6.52 9.32 18.14
CA ALA A 63 -5.09 9.36 18.40
C ALA A 63 -4.31 8.76 17.23
N TYR A 64 -4.77 7.62 16.72
CA TYR A 64 -4.25 7.01 15.49
C TYR A 64 -4.33 7.98 14.31
N ALA A 65 -5.53 8.57 14.10
CA ALA A 65 -5.75 9.50 13.00
C ALA A 65 -4.86 10.75 13.10
N ARG A 66 -4.64 11.28 14.30
CA ARG A 66 -3.74 12.43 14.51
C ARG A 66 -2.28 12.11 14.21
N LYS A 67 -1.83 10.90 14.51
CA LYS A 67 -0.45 10.48 14.24
C LYS A 67 -0.18 10.21 12.77
N LEU A 68 -1.07 9.51 12.09
CA LEU A 68 -0.86 9.10 10.69
C LEU A 68 -1.46 10.05 9.66
N TYR A 69 -2.43 10.87 10.07
CA TYR A 69 -3.17 11.76 9.17
C TYR A 69 -3.28 13.19 9.77
N PRO A 70 -2.17 13.84 10.17
CA PRO A 70 -2.23 15.13 10.86
C PRO A 70 -2.94 16.21 10.04
N MET A 71 -2.79 16.21 8.72
CA MET A 71 -3.48 17.15 7.82
C MET A 71 -4.99 16.95 7.81
N CYS A 72 -5.45 15.68 7.86
CA CYS A 72 -6.87 15.32 7.81
C CYS A 72 -7.52 15.24 9.20
N ALA A 73 -6.77 15.16 10.28
CA ALA A 73 -7.31 14.90 11.62
C ALA A 73 -8.36 15.93 12.05
N ARG A 74 -8.10 17.21 11.78
CA ARG A 74 -9.05 18.30 12.08
C ARG A 74 -10.36 18.16 11.29
N ASP A 75 -10.26 17.74 10.03
CA ASP A 75 -11.41 17.57 9.16
C ASP A 75 -12.19 16.29 9.52
N PHE A 76 -11.50 15.24 9.98
CA PHE A 76 -12.11 14.04 10.54
C PHE A 76 -12.93 14.38 11.81
N ALA A 77 -12.36 15.17 12.72
CA ALA A 77 -13.05 15.62 13.92
C ALA A 77 -14.27 16.51 13.62
N ALA A 78 -14.20 17.30 12.56
CA ALA A 78 -15.31 18.15 12.12
C ALA A 78 -16.44 17.42 11.38
N GLY A 79 -16.29 16.12 11.10
CA GLY A 79 -17.33 15.29 10.47
C GLY A 79 -17.73 15.73 9.06
N ARG A 80 -16.82 16.34 8.31
CA ARG A 80 -17.11 16.78 6.94
C ARG A 80 -17.40 15.56 6.04
N ALA A 81 -18.40 15.64 5.19
CA ALA A 81 -18.90 14.50 4.42
C ALA A 81 -17.82 13.80 3.56
N HIS A 82 -16.94 14.57 2.89
CA HIS A 82 -15.86 14.00 2.08
C HIS A 82 -14.75 13.36 2.93
N THR A 83 -14.52 13.84 4.16
CA THR A 83 -13.54 13.27 5.08
C THR A 83 -14.13 12.11 5.87
N ALA A 84 -15.45 12.07 6.07
CA ALA A 84 -16.11 10.96 6.72
C ALA A 84 -15.92 9.65 5.93
N SER A 85 -16.13 9.67 4.62
CA SER A 85 -15.91 8.48 3.77
C SER A 85 -14.43 8.08 3.70
N CYS A 86 -13.49 9.03 3.74
CA CYS A 86 -12.07 8.72 3.83
C CYS A 86 -11.71 8.06 5.17
N ARG A 87 -12.23 8.58 6.27
CA ARG A 87 -12.03 7.99 7.61
C ARG A 87 -12.60 6.59 7.69
N GLU A 88 -13.79 6.37 7.18
CA GLU A 88 -14.43 5.06 7.12
C GLU A 88 -13.59 4.05 6.32
N ALA A 89 -13.11 4.44 5.13
CA ALA A 89 -12.25 3.61 4.31
C ALA A 89 -10.92 3.25 5.00
N LEU A 90 -10.32 4.20 5.71
CA LEU A 90 -9.09 3.97 6.47
C LEU A 90 -9.34 3.03 7.66
N ALA A 91 -10.43 3.25 8.40
CA ALA A 91 -10.81 2.41 9.53
C ALA A 91 -11.10 0.97 9.07
N ALA A 92 -11.86 0.80 7.99
CA ALA A 92 -12.17 -0.51 7.44
C ALA A 92 -10.93 -1.20 6.86
N GLY A 93 -10.04 -0.47 6.19
CA GLY A 93 -8.76 -0.99 5.71
C GLY A 93 -7.86 -1.43 6.86
N HIS A 94 -7.79 -0.65 7.93
CA HIS A 94 -7.06 -1.02 9.14
C HIS A 94 -7.67 -2.28 9.78
N ALA A 95 -8.98 -2.30 10.01
CA ALA A 95 -9.68 -3.43 10.62
C ALA A 95 -9.51 -4.75 9.85
N ARG A 96 -9.51 -4.69 8.51
CA ARG A 96 -9.33 -5.88 7.66
C ARG A 96 -7.93 -6.49 7.77
N HIS A 97 -6.92 -5.66 7.96
CA HIS A 97 -5.51 -6.09 7.91
C HIS A 97 -4.84 -6.11 9.28
N GLN A 98 -5.56 -5.75 10.34
CA GLN A 98 -5.05 -5.73 11.71
C GLN A 98 -4.54 -7.10 12.17
N GLY A 99 -3.42 -7.10 12.84
CA GLY A 99 -2.79 -8.32 13.37
C GLY A 99 -2.18 -9.23 12.30
N TYR A 100 -2.06 -8.76 11.05
CA TYR A 100 -1.45 -9.50 9.94
C TYR A 100 -0.10 -8.95 9.53
N VAL A 101 0.68 -9.82 8.91
CA VAL A 101 1.87 -9.46 8.13
C VAL A 101 1.46 -9.30 6.68
N ILE A 102 1.87 -8.23 6.06
CA ILE A 102 1.51 -7.85 4.69
C ILE A 102 2.79 -7.60 3.91
N GLY A 103 2.90 -8.17 2.70
CA GLY A 103 3.93 -7.80 1.75
C GLY A 103 3.56 -6.49 1.05
N VAL A 104 4.47 -5.52 1.02
CA VAL A 104 4.26 -4.24 0.33
C VAL A 104 5.41 -3.99 -0.61
N GLU A 105 5.10 -3.64 -1.84
CA GLU A 105 6.11 -3.18 -2.78
C GLU A 105 6.69 -1.85 -2.29
N THR A 106 8.01 -1.80 -2.12
CA THR A 106 8.73 -0.65 -1.57
C THR A 106 9.51 0.14 -2.62
N THR A 107 9.27 -0.15 -3.90
CA THR A 107 9.83 0.64 -4.99
C THR A 107 9.59 2.12 -4.73
N ARG A 108 10.63 2.94 -4.91
CA ARG A 108 10.54 4.38 -4.74
C ARG A 108 9.39 4.92 -5.58
N LYS A 109 8.60 5.80 -4.97
CA LYS A 109 7.45 6.40 -5.64
C LYS A 109 7.90 7.14 -6.91
N PRO A 110 7.28 6.86 -8.09
CA PRO A 110 7.70 7.48 -9.33
C PRO A 110 7.40 8.97 -9.33
N ARG A 111 8.17 9.75 -10.08
CA ARG A 111 7.80 11.11 -10.43
C ARG A 111 6.92 11.09 -11.67
N TYR A 112 5.84 11.84 -11.60
CA TYR A 112 5.02 12.09 -12.77
C TYR A 112 5.65 13.20 -13.64
N LEU A 113 5.67 12.99 -14.94
CA LEU A 113 6.07 14.00 -15.91
C LEU A 113 5.03 14.12 -17.05
N PRO A 114 4.96 15.27 -17.74
CA PRO A 114 4.05 15.49 -18.86
C PRO A 114 4.12 14.37 -19.90
N GLY A 115 2.99 13.94 -20.41
CA GLY A 115 2.87 12.84 -21.37
C GLY A 115 2.77 11.47 -20.72
N ASN A 116 2.25 11.37 -19.49
CA ASN A 116 2.04 10.14 -18.73
C ASN A 116 3.32 9.31 -18.53
N ARG A 117 4.48 9.96 -18.51
CA ARG A 117 5.75 9.29 -18.28
C ARG A 117 6.00 9.19 -16.77
N GLN A 118 6.50 8.06 -16.34
CA GLN A 118 6.95 7.86 -14.98
C GLN A 118 8.48 7.76 -14.94
N TYR A 119 9.05 8.22 -13.85
CA TYR A 119 10.49 8.15 -13.63
C TYR A 119 10.78 7.43 -12.32
N TYR A 120 11.63 6.43 -12.43
CA TYR A 120 12.28 5.79 -11.31
C TYR A 120 13.75 6.20 -11.35
N GLY A 121 14.33 6.51 -10.21
CA GLY A 121 15.75 6.84 -10.14
C GLY A 121 16.06 8.25 -9.63
N THR A 122 17.35 8.58 -9.58
CA THR A 122 17.90 9.67 -8.77
C THR A 122 17.87 11.04 -9.42
N ALA A 123 17.70 11.15 -10.72
CA ALA A 123 17.73 12.45 -11.37
C ALA A 123 16.97 12.38 -12.67
N TYR A 124 15.93 13.09 -12.83
CA TYR A 124 15.22 13.43 -14.08
C TYR A 124 15.40 12.46 -15.29
N GLY A 125 16.12 11.38 -15.11
CA GLY A 125 16.30 10.32 -16.07
C GLY A 125 15.15 9.35 -16.01
N PHE A 126 14.45 9.15 -17.12
CA PHE A 126 13.48 8.10 -17.24
C PHE A 126 14.21 6.77 -17.40
N ASP A 127 14.01 5.89 -16.44
CA ASP A 127 14.44 4.51 -16.55
C ASP A 127 13.23 3.60 -16.32
N ALA A 128 12.51 3.30 -17.39
CA ALA A 128 11.38 2.37 -17.34
C ALA A 128 11.82 0.96 -16.90
N THR A 129 13.09 0.63 -17.10
CA THR A 129 13.65 -0.66 -16.70
C THR A 129 13.85 -0.78 -15.19
N ALA A 130 13.82 0.35 -14.47
CA ALA A 130 13.87 0.37 -13.01
C ALA A 130 12.54 -0.02 -12.35
N ASP A 131 11.42 -0.06 -13.09
CA ASP A 131 10.16 -0.58 -12.57
C ASP A 131 10.22 -2.12 -12.54
N PRO A 132 10.15 -2.76 -11.37
CA PRO A 132 10.21 -4.21 -11.27
C PRO A 132 9.05 -4.92 -11.99
N PHE A 133 7.96 -4.22 -12.27
CA PHE A 133 6.79 -4.73 -12.98
C PHE A 133 6.73 -4.32 -14.47
N ALA A 134 7.80 -3.73 -15.02
CA ALA A 134 7.82 -3.21 -16.39
C ALA A 134 7.33 -4.24 -17.44
N ASP A 135 7.79 -5.49 -17.32
CA ASP A 135 7.39 -6.57 -18.25
C ASP A 135 5.89 -6.85 -18.17
N TYR A 136 5.30 -6.83 -16.98
CA TYR A 136 3.87 -7.06 -16.79
C TYR A 136 3.03 -5.88 -17.25
N LEU A 137 3.52 -4.66 -17.11
CA LEU A 137 2.87 -3.45 -17.62
C LEU A 137 2.74 -3.52 -19.15
N GLY A 138 3.71 -4.10 -19.85
CA GLY A 138 3.64 -4.31 -21.29
C GLY A 138 2.66 -5.41 -21.71
N LEU A 139 2.39 -6.39 -20.84
CA LEU A 139 1.52 -7.54 -21.15
C LEU A 139 0.03 -7.27 -20.92
N ALA A 140 -0.32 -6.43 -19.98
CA ALA A 140 -1.71 -6.21 -19.55
C ALA A 140 -2.46 -5.15 -20.37
N HIS A 141 -2.19 -5.01 -21.67
CA HIS A 141 -2.80 -4.00 -22.54
C HIS A 141 -2.68 -2.55 -22.05
N PHE A 142 -1.69 -2.29 -21.20
CA PHE A 142 -1.34 -0.94 -20.81
C PHE A 142 -0.60 -0.27 -21.97
N GLU A 143 -1.30 0.41 -22.84
CA GLU A 143 -0.75 1.06 -24.04
C GLU A 143 0.46 1.95 -23.75
N SER A 144 0.59 2.42 -22.53
CA SER A 144 1.67 3.33 -22.11
C SER A 144 2.88 2.66 -21.45
N GLY A 145 2.78 1.39 -21.04
CA GLY A 145 3.83 0.72 -20.25
C GLY A 145 4.21 1.43 -18.95
N THR A 146 3.29 2.24 -18.41
CA THR A 146 3.49 3.08 -17.23
C THR A 146 2.53 2.69 -16.11
N ARG A 147 2.85 3.08 -14.87
CA ARG A 147 1.95 2.92 -13.72
C ARG A 147 0.87 4.00 -13.62
N PHE A 148 0.85 4.96 -14.50
CA PHE A 148 -0.11 6.05 -14.52
C PHE A 148 -1.20 5.85 -15.56
N GLY A 149 -2.36 6.49 -15.36
CA GLY A 149 -3.43 6.47 -16.31
C GLY A 149 -4.31 5.22 -16.26
N HIS A 150 -4.44 4.60 -15.09
CA HIS A 150 -5.23 3.39 -14.91
C HIS A 150 -6.52 3.64 -14.13
N ASN A 151 -7.56 2.90 -14.50
CA ASN A 151 -8.79 2.79 -13.74
C ASN A 151 -8.86 1.45 -12.99
N TYR A 152 -9.92 1.25 -12.22
CA TYR A 152 -10.10 0.03 -11.45
C TYR A 152 -10.11 -1.25 -12.30
N ALA A 153 -10.71 -1.19 -13.50
CA ALA A 153 -10.82 -2.36 -14.37
C ALA A 153 -9.45 -2.79 -14.92
N SER A 154 -8.67 -1.82 -15.43
CA SER A 154 -7.32 -2.10 -15.93
C SER A 154 -6.40 -2.62 -14.83
N LEU A 155 -6.46 -2.04 -13.62
CA LEU A 155 -5.66 -2.52 -12.50
C LEU A 155 -6.04 -3.93 -12.04
N ARG A 156 -7.31 -4.32 -12.11
CA ARG A 156 -7.73 -5.70 -11.87
C ARG A 156 -7.15 -6.66 -12.89
N GLU A 157 -7.14 -6.29 -14.16
CA GLU A 157 -6.54 -7.09 -15.22
C GLU A 157 -5.04 -7.27 -14.98
N PHE A 158 -4.33 -6.20 -14.68
CA PHE A 158 -2.92 -6.26 -14.30
C PHE A 158 -2.68 -7.24 -13.13
N LEU A 159 -3.42 -7.09 -12.03
CA LEU A 159 -3.30 -7.98 -10.87
C LEU A 159 -3.57 -9.45 -11.23
N ASN A 160 -4.54 -9.70 -12.11
CA ASN A 160 -4.85 -11.05 -12.57
C ASN A 160 -3.68 -11.66 -13.36
N VAL A 161 -3.09 -10.91 -14.29
CA VAL A 161 -1.93 -11.35 -15.09
C VAL A 161 -0.75 -11.68 -14.19
N VAL A 162 -0.36 -10.76 -13.32
CA VAL A 162 0.78 -10.97 -12.40
C VAL A 162 0.50 -12.14 -11.45
N SER A 163 -0.69 -12.18 -10.84
CA SER A 163 -1.05 -13.24 -9.89
C SER A 163 -1.08 -14.63 -10.56
N ALA A 164 -1.56 -14.71 -11.79
CA ALA A 164 -1.59 -15.97 -12.54
C ALA A 164 -0.18 -16.47 -12.83
N ASP A 165 0.72 -15.60 -13.28
CA ASP A 165 2.12 -15.97 -13.52
C ASP A 165 2.82 -16.44 -12.25
N TRP A 166 2.68 -15.66 -11.14
CA TRP A 166 3.32 -16.01 -9.88
C TRP A 166 2.79 -17.33 -9.29
N ARG A 167 1.49 -17.59 -9.42
CA ARG A 167 0.92 -18.89 -9.00
C ARG A 167 1.38 -20.04 -9.86
N ALA A 168 1.40 -19.87 -11.19
CA ALA A 168 1.88 -20.91 -12.13
C ALA A 168 3.34 -21.28 -11.90
N ARG A 169 4.14 -20.36 -11.38
CA ARG A 169 5.56 -20.55 -11.05
C ARG A 169 5.80 -20.91 -9.58
N GLU A 170 4.75 -21.10 -8.79
CA GLU A 170 4.81 -21.38 -7.35
C GLU A 170 5.57 -20.30 -6.55
N LEU A 171 5.49 -19.04 -7.00
CA LEU A 171 6.17 -17.89 -6.40
C LEU A 171 5.25 -17.00 -5.56
N MET A 172 3.95 -17.29 -5.54
CA MET A 172 2.99 -16.61 -4.65
C MET A 172 3.06 -17.26 -3.26
N PRO A 173 3.26 -16.48 -2.18
CA PRO A 173 3.22 -17.03 -0.82
C PRO A 173 1.88 -17.70 -0.52
N GLN A 174 1.91 -18.85 0.12
CA GLN A 174 0.70 -19.60 0.45
C GLN A 174 -0.23 -18.80 1.35
N GLY A 175 -1.52 -18.76 1.04
CA GLY A 175 -2.53 -18.02 1.79
C GLY A 175 -2.50 -16.52 1.57
N TYR A 176 -1.77 -16.06 0.55
CA TYR A 176 -1.73 -14.65 0.16
C TYR A 176 -2.30 -14.42 -1.23
N ARG A 177 -2.90 -13.25 -1.42
CA ARG A 177 -3.33 -12.74 -2.72
C ARG A 177 -2.72 -11.37 -2.99
N MET A 178 -2.54 -11.05 -4.25
CA MET A 178 -2.09 -9.75 -4.68
C MET A 178 -3.25 -8.75 -4.76
N THR A 179 -2.98 -7.52 -4.38
CA THR A 179 -3.93 -6.41 -4.47
C THR A 179 -3.19 -5.09 -4.72
N ILE A 180 -3.90 -4.04 -5.07
CA ILE A 180 -3.38 -2.68 -4.97
C ILE A 180 -3.28 -2.32 -3.49
N CYS A 181 -2.19 -1.65 -3.11
CA CYS A 181 -1.90 -1.35 -1.72
C CYS A 181 -3.07 -0.59 -1.07
N PRO A 182 -3.63 -1.10 0.03
CA PRO A 182 -4.71 -0.42 0.73
C PRO A 182 -4.25 0.93 1.29
N PRO A 183 -5.10 1.96 1.30
CA PRO A 183 -4.73 3.30 1.78
C PRO A 183 -4.14 3.31 3.20
N ALA A 184 -4.73 2.58 4.14
CA ALA A 184 -4.24 2.51 5.51
C ALA A 184 -2.85 1.87 5.61
N VAL A 185 -2.58 0.86 4.78
CA VAL A 185 -1.27 0.18 4.71
C VAL A 185 -0.23 1.12 4.12
N PHE A 186 -0.55 1.78 3.00
CA PHE A 186 0.34 2.74 2.36
C PHE A 186 0.80 3.83 3.34
N ASN A 187 -0.14 4.46 4.04
CA ASN A 187 0.18 5.54 4.97
C ASN A 187 0.99 5.06 6.18
N LEU A 188 0.65 3.89 6.74
CA LEU A 188 1.38 3.33 7.87
C LEU A 188 2.82 2.99 7.47
N VAL A 189 3.00 2.28 6.37
CA VAL A 189 4.31 1.84 5.90
C VAL A 189 5.16 3.02 5.45
N GLY A 190 4.59 3.96 4.69
CA GLY A 190 5.28 5.17 4.26
C GLY A 190 5.73 6.03 5.44
N THR A 191 4.87 6.26 6.42
CA THR A 191 5.20 7.08 7.59
C THR A 191 6.31 6.46 8.45
N LEU A 192 6.29 5.14 8.64
CA LEU A 192 7.19 4.47 9.59
C LEU A 192 8.48 3.97 8.96
N PHE A 193 8.45 3.56 7.71
CA PHE A 193 9.55 2.79 7.11
C PHE A 193 10.09 3.38 5.82
N HIS A 194 9.28 4.14 5.06
CA HIS A 194 9.60 4.59 3.71
C HIS A 194 9.35 6.09 3.51
N HIS A 195 10.02 6.92 4.31
CA HIS A 195 9.88 8.38 4.23
C HIS A 195 10.24 8.95 2.84
N GLU A 196 11.07 8.24 2.08
CA GLU A 196 11.43 8.60 0.72
C GLU A 196 10.25 8.63 -0.25
N TRP A 197 9.13 8.00 0.08
CA TRP A 197 7.91 8.10 -0.73
C TRP A 197 7.30 9.51 -0.72
N SER A 198 7.66 10.34 0.26
CA SER A 198 7.23 11.72 0.34
C SER A 198 8.07 12.69 -0.51
N GLU A 199 9.15 12.23 -1.13
CA GLU A 199 10.03 13.09 -1.93
C GLU A 199 9.42 13.52 -3.27
N THR A 200 8.30 12.90 -3.67
CA THR A 200 7.59 13.24 -4.90
C THR A 200 6.15 13.63 -4.61
N GLU A 201 5.58 14.49 -5.43
CA GLU A 201 4.17 14.90 -5.36
C GLU A 201 3.20 13.87 -5.98
N ALA A 202 3.72 12.78 -6.55
CA ALA A 202 2.89 11.77 -7.16
C ALA A 202 1.97 11.11 -6.13
N LEU A 203 0.70 10.99 -6.45
CA LEU A 203 -0.27 10.23 -5.67
C LEU A 203 -0.38 8.81 -6.20
N GLU A 204 -0.81 7.88 -5.37
CA GLU A 204 -1.04 6.50 -5.74
C GLU A 204 -2.51 6.12 -5.50
N LEU A 205 -3.02 5.24 -6.35
CA LEU A 205 -4.35 4.66 -6.18
C LEU A 205 -4.33 3.62 -5.08
N GLY A 206 -5.31 3.72 -4.18
CA GLY A 206 -5.61 2.69 -3.19
C GLY A 206 -7.06 2.24 -3.32
N PHE A 207 -7.31 0.95 -3.08
CA PHE A 207 -8.66 0.41 -3.15
C PHE A 207 -9.11 -0.14 -1.80
N TYR A 208 -10.40 0.03 -1.57
CA TYR A 208 -11.12 -0.51 -0.44
C TYR A 208 -12.48 -1.03 -0.93
N ARG A 209 -13.00 -2.06 -0.29
CA ARG A 209 -14.37 -2.51 -0.52
C ARG A 209 -15.24 -2.11 0.64
N ASP A 210 -16.36 -1.45 0.34
CA ASP A 210 -17.36 -1.11 1.34
C ASP A 210 -18.09 -2.36 1.87
N GLU A 211 -18.96 -2.19 2.84
CA GLU A 211 -19.79 -3.25 3.45
C GLU A 211 -20.68 -4.01 2.47
N HIS A 212 -20.98 -3.38 1.32
CA HIS A 212 -21.75 -3.99 0.23
C HIS A 212 -20.87 -4.66 -0.82
N GLY A 213 -19.54 -4.67 -0.62
CA GLY A 213 -18.58 -5.24 -1.56
C GLY A 213 -18.25 -4.36 -2.76
N ASN A 214 -18.76 -3.12 -2.82
CA ASN A 214 -18.45 -2.20 -3.90
C ASN A 214 -17.02 -1.65 -3.76
N ALA A 215 -16.32 -1.59 -4.87
CA ALA A 215 -14.98 -0.99 -4.88
C ALA A 215 -15.08 0.53 -4.73
N LYS A 216 -14.30 1.06 -3.80
CA LYS A 216 -14.05 2.49 -3.63
C LYS A 216 -12.60 2.77 -3.95
N CYS A 217 -12.36 3.82 -4.70
CA CYS A 217 -11.04 4.24 -5.14
C CYS A 217 -10.62 5.50 -4.38
N PHE A 218 -9.37 5.53 -3.94
CA PHE A 218 -8.78 6.67 -3.23
C PHE A 218 -7.44 7.03 -3.86
N ALA A 219 -7.16 8.32 -3.95
CA ALA A 219 -5.82 8.81 -4.12
C ALA A 219 -5.17 8.96 -2.75
N VAL A 220 -4.01 8.37 -2.58
CA VAL A 220 -3.24 8.39 -1.33
C VAL A 220 -1.81 8.86 -1.60
N GLY A 221 -1.15 9.32 -0.58
CA GLY A 221 0.23 9.78 -0.64
C GLY A 221 0.36 11.25 -0.33
N SER A 222 1.30 11.91 -0.97
CA SER A 222 1.66 13.28 -0.69
C SER A 222 0.89 14.26 -1.55
N ASN A 223 0.42 15.35 -0.96
CA ASN A 223 -0.01 16.56 -1.67
C ASN A 223 1.13 17.59 -1.75
N GLY A 224 2.29 17.23 -1.26
CA GLY A 224 3.54 17.98 -1.26
C GLY A 224 4.65 17.17 -0.60
N PRO A 225 5.92 17.51 -0.81
CA PRO A 225 7.03 16.79 -0.21
C PRO A 225 6.88 16.69 1.33
N GLY A 226 7.07 15.49 1.85
CA GLY A 226 7.01 15.21 3.29
C GLY A 226 5.62 14.89 3.85
N ASP A 227 4.57 14.86 3.04
CA ASP A 227 3.21 14.58 3.50
C ASP A 227 2.68 13.23 2.98
N PHE A 228 2.40 12.30 3.89
CA PHE A 228 1.73 11.02 3.62
C PHE A 228 0.25 11.03 3.98
N SER A 229 -0.21 12.09 4.61
CA SER A 229 -1.54 12.12 5.23
C SER A 229 -2.67 12.39 4.23
N TYR A 230 -2.34 12.68 2.98
CA TYR A 230 -3.36 12.99 2.00
C TYR A 230 -4.13 11.74 1.58
N ILE A 231 -5.45 11.85 1.64
CA ILE A 231 -6.37 10.85 1.12
C ILE A 231 -7.59 11.54 0.54
N ARG A 232 -8.00 11.14 -0.66
CA ARG A 232 -9.17 11.65 -1.34
C ARG A 232 -9.89 10.52 -2.05
N GLN A 233 -11.21 10.46 -1.90
CA GLN A 233 -12.05 9.54 -2.68
C GLN A 233 -12.06 9.98 -4.15
N ASN A 234 -11.95 9.01 -5.04
CA ASN A 234 -12.01 9.17 -6.49
C ASN A 234 -13.04 8.22 -7.10
N GLU A 235 -13.38 8.48 -8.35
CA GLU A 235 -14.27 7.61 -9.12
C GLU A 235 -13.52 6.38 -9.63
N THR A 236 -14.17 5.23 -9.62
CA THR A 236 -13.56 3.96 -10.06
C THR A 236 -13.43 3.81 -11.57
N HIS A 237 -14.15 4.63 -12.34
CA HIS A 237 -14.22 4.54 -13.81
C HIS A 237 -13.34 5.55 -14.55
N SER A 238 -12.78 6.52 -13.83
CA SER A 238 -11.94 7.56 -14.46
C SER A 238 -10.51 7.05 -14.63
N ASP A 239 -9.93 7.33 -15.77
CA ASP A 239 -8.52 7.12 -16.05
C ASP A 239 -7.72 8.26 -15.41
N TRP A 240 -7.01 7.94 -14.33
CA TRP A 240 -6.30 8.94 -13.55
C TRP A 240 -4.88 9.10 -14.06
N THR A 241 -4.68 9.99 -15.02
CA THR A 241 -3.39 10.21 -15.68
C THR A 241 -2.25 10.61 -14.74
N LEU A 242 -2.59 11.07 -13.53
CA LEU A 242 -1.63 11.56 -12.55
C LEU A 242 -1.46 10.62 -11.35
N LEU A 243 -2.20 9.52 -11.29
CA LEU A 243 -2.16 8.60 -10.18
C LEU A 243 -1.44 7.32 -10.57
N GLY A 244 -0.39 6.99 -9.81
CA GLY A 244 0.27 5.70 -9.89
C GLY A 244 -0.44 4.64 -9.06
N PHE A 245 0.21 3.49 -8.87
CA PHE A 245 -0.27 2.43 -7.97
C PHE A 245 0.90 1.62 -7.43
N ARG A 246 0.64 0.90 -6.35
CA ARG A 246 1.59 0.04 -5.65
C ARG A 246 0.94 -1.30 -5.35
N ILE A 247 1.73 -2.36 -5.44
CA ILE A 247 1.27 -3.71 -5.15
C ILE A 247 1.39 -4.01 -3.66
N ALA A 248 0.43 -4.78 -3.14
CA ALA A 248 0.52 -5.42 -1.84
C ALA A 248 0.12 -6.90 -1.91
N LEU A 249 0.72 -7.71 -1.05
CA LEU A 249 0.34 -9.09 -0.78
C LEU A 249 -0.39 -9.12 0.57
N VAL A 250 -1.66 -9.48 0.54
CA VAL A 250 -2.50 -9.53 1.73
C VAL A 250 -2.98 -10.96 1.96
N PRO A 251 -3.23 -11.38 3.21
CA PRO A 251 -3.83 -12.68 3.47
C PRO A 251 -5.12 -12.86 2.67
N GLU A 252 -5.35 -14.08 2.19
CA GLU A 252 -6.63 -14.44 1.58
C GLU A 252 -7.72 -14.40 2.65
N ASP A 253 -8.87 -13.83 2.30
CA ASP A 253 -10.03 -13.82 3.18
C ASP A 253 -10.44 -15.28 3.42
N LYS A 254 -10.53 -15.71 4.68
CA LYS A 254 -11.01 -17.04 5.08
C LYS A 254 -12.52 -17.10 5.04
#